data_94573ff971d700cd0f7a553f9317d8b5
#
_entry.id   94573ff971d700cd0f7a553f9317d8b5
#
_cell.length_a   1.000
_cell.length_b   1.000
_cell.length_c   1.000
_cell.angle_alpha   90.00
_cell.angle_beta   90.00
_cell.angle_gamma   90.00
#
_symmetry.space_group_name_H-M   'P 1'
#
loop_
_entity.id
_entity.type
_entity.pdbx_description
1 polymer ?
#
loop_
_entity_poly.entity_id
_entity_poly.type
_entity_poly.pdbx_seq_one_letter_code
_entity_poly.pdbx_strand_id
1 'polypeptide(L)'
;MQYSFREIHDLNILSDDPIYRKHFNTPNDLKIMVTLISLCFSIAILGAILFKVDKIVPAYGIVDTKSELFEIRNTEPGFIDKMYVAEGDFVKKGQPLIQFETDIVNLEIQALNQQLDNLSRNIWSDFYQIKSLIDNATESHIDGSLKNIPNPIISLGYGEYLSKPFLNAEAVNSQLKHNLIEQVYSANRQQNNLNERITLQQKEAERIRRLFIDGIESQASVDQVSALILALESELESNREKVKSLESELERLDKEQSQTKSEYVLERLIRIHDQLDTYHKVQFELSLKQRTKKDLQLTSPIEGTIDALLIQGDKERIPETTTLLSIRPSYSESDLEIDIQIPANYAIWVRSGMVFRASSLGNNPDDHGYVTGVITFISASSQMDEPTGERVYRMKGEIKEIRSLGKESRETLLRPGSSLSVDIRAGERRLINYLFDPVTKYFRTALSEPS
;
A
#
# COMPACT_ATOMS: atom_id res chain seq x y z
N MET A 1 47.18 -60.00 -80.75
CA MET A 1 46.66 -59.70 -82.06
C MET A 1 46.47 -58.26 -82.25
N GLN A 2 47.30 -57.60 -83.01
CA GLN A 2 47.24 -56.21 -83.40
C GLN A 2 46.08 -56.03 -84.38
N TYR A 3 45.16 -55.08 -84.10
CA TYR A 3 44.34 -54.50 -85.17
C TYR A 3 44.71 -53.03 -85.31
N SER A 4 45.09 -52.74 -86.50
CA SER A 4 45.68 -51.52 -87.03
C SER A 4 44.63 -50.38 -87.11
N PHE A 5 45.02 -49.20 -86.69
CA PHE A 5 44.38 -47.92 -87.00
C PHE A 5 44.52 -47.57 -88.48
N ARG A 6 43.54 -47.97 -89.28
CA ARG A 6 43.37 -47.49 -90.66
C ARG A 6 41.91 -47.62 -91.06
N GLU A 7 41.11 -46.59 -90.76
CA GLU A 7 39.91 -46.28 -91.52
C GLU A 7 39.15 -45.14 -90.79
N ILE A 8 39.75 -43.95 -90.80
CA ILE A 8 39.06 -42.69 -90.47
C ILE A 8 39.34 -41.68 -91.56
N HIS A 9 39.18 -42.10 -92.79
CA HIS A 9 39.32 -41.18 -93.92
C HIS A 9 38.08 -41.09 -94.82
N ASP A 10 37.01 -41.85 -94.55
CA ASP A 10 35.83 -41.86 -95.39
C ASP A 10 34.61 -41.13 -94.87
N LEU A 11 34.76 -40.31 -93.81
CA LEU A 11 33.64 -39.47 -93.28
C LEU A 11 33.39 -38.18 -94.08
N ASN A 12 34.25 -37.86 -95.07
CA ASN A 12 34.07 -36.68 -95.94
C ASN A 12 33.28 -36.93 -97.24
N ILE A 13 32.91 -38.20 -97.54
CA ILE A 13 32.15 -38.54 -98.77
C ILE A 13 30.63 -38.49 -98.48
N LEU A 14 30.18 -38.51 -97.27
CA LEU A 14 28.77 -38.45 -96.93
C LEU A 14 28.19 -37.00 -96.83
N SER A 15 29.02 -35.98 -97.03
CA SER A 15 28.57 -34.58 -97.00
C SER A 15 28.01 -34.08 -98.36
N ASP A 16 28.23 -34.79 -99.43
CA ASP A 16 27.82 -34.40 -100.82
C ASP A 16 26.64 -35.22 -101.39
N ASP A 17 26.02 -36.07 -100.58
CA ASP A 17 24.83 -36.79 -100.99
C ASP A 17 23.62 -35.86 -100.98
N PRO A 18 22.94 -35.61 -102.13
CA PRO A 18 21.81 -34.68 -102.23
C PRO A 18 20.58 -35.10 -101.37
N ILE A 19 20.55 -36.36 -100.93
CA ILE A 19 19.53 -36.92 -100.08
C ILE A 19 19.76 -36.44 -98.62
N TYR A 20 21.04 -36.28 -98.16
CA TYR A 20 21.38 -35.84 -96.86
C TYR A 20 21.14 -34.32 -96.66
N ARG A 21 21.37 -33.51 -97.70
CA ARG A 21 21.08 -32.06 -97.69
C ARG A 21 19.60 -31.76 -97.63
N LYS A 22 18.73 -32.63 -98.11
CA LYS A 22 17.25 -32.41 -98.08
C LYS A 22 16.63 -32.72 -96.76
N HIS A 23 17.30 -33.47 -95.84
CA HIS A 23 16.77 -33.82 -94.54
C HIS A 23 17.20 -32.88 -93.42
N PHE A 24 18.22 -32.01 -93.59
CA PHE A 24 18.69 -31.05 -92.59
C PHE A 24 18.35 -29.59 -92.92
N ASN A 25 17.64 -29.31 -94.02
CA ASN A 25 17.02 -28.00 -94.20
C ASN A 25 15.74 -27.98 -93.40
N THR A 26 15.85 -27.54 -92.14
CA THR A 26 14.69 -27.28 -91.30
C THR A 26 13.77 -26.32 -92.05
N PRO A 27 12.48 -26.70 -92.35
CA PRO A 27 11.53 -25.81 -93.01
C PRO A 27 11.44 -24.49 -92.20
N ASN A 28 11.30 -23.38 -92.95
CA ASN A 28 11.22 -22.05 -92.29
C ASN A 28 10.18 -22.01 -91.18
N ASP A 29 9.09 -22.78 -91.28
CA ASP A 29 8.06 -22.95 -90.28
C ASP A 29 8.60 -23.54 -88.99
N LEU A 30 9.55 -24.52 -89.09
CA LEU A 30 10.17 -25.11 -87.90
C LEU A 30 11.10 -24.08 -87.16
N LYS A 31 11.81 -23.25 -87.92
CA LYS A 31 12.65 -22.17 -87.39
C LYS A 31 11.79 -21.09 -86.69
N ILE A 32 10.64 -20.72 -87.30
CA ILE A 32 9.68 -19.77 -86.73
C ILE A 32 9.10 -20.34 -85.45
N MET A 33 8.75 -21.65 -85.51
CA MET A 33 8.19 -22.32 -84.31
C MET A 33 9.22 -22.37 -83.15
N VAL A 34 10.47 -22.68 -83.39
CA VAL A 34 11.57 -22.73 -82.43
C VAL A 34 11.86 -21.30 -81.86
N THR A 35 11.87 -20.29 -82.78
CA THR A 35 12.05 -18.90 -82.32
C THR A 35 10.91 -18.40 -81.52
N LEU A 36 9.62 -18.73 -81.82
CA LEU A 36 8.44 -18.41 -81.03
C LEU A 36 8.46 -19.08 -79.65
N ILE A 37 8.82 -20.37 -79.60
CA ILE A 37 8.96 -21.11 -78.34
C ILE A 37 10.09 -20.51 -77.48
N SER A 38 11.24 -20.19 -78.11
CA SER A 38 12.37 -19.54 -77.42
C SER A 38 11.99 -18.14 -76.85
N LEU A 39 11.22 -17.41 -77.66
CA LEU A 39 10.72 -16.08 -77.27
C LEU A 39 9.73 -16.22 -76.04
N CYS A 40 8.75 -17.13 -76.12
CA CYS A 40 7.83 -17.41 -75.03
C CYS A 40 8.58 -17.86 -73.76
N PHE A 41 9.57 -18.72 -73.90
CA PHE A 41 10.40 -19.20 -72.81
C PHE A 41 11.21 -18.04 -72.17
N SER A 42 11.79 -17.17 -73.01
CA SER A 42 12.48 -15.96 -72.52
C SER A 42 11.57 -15.00 -71.80
N ILE A 43 10.34 -14.81 -72.30
CA ILE A 43 9.32 -13.99 -71.63
C ILE A 43 8.91 -14.65 -70.30
N ALA A 44 8.72 -15.96 -70.22
CA ALA A 44 8.39 -16.69 -69.04
C ALA A 44 9.50 -16.59 -67.97
N ILE A 45 10.77 -16.72 -68.37
CA ILE A 45 11.93 -16.53 -67.46
C ILE A 45 12.00 -15.10 -66.99
N LEU A 46 11.81 -14.09 -67.87
CA LEU A 46 11.80 -12.69 -67.49
C LEU A 46 10.66 -12.41 -66.52
N GLY A 47 9.47 -12.96 -66.77
CA GLY A 47 8.34 -12.94 -65.87
C GLY A 47 8.69 -13.56 -64.50
N ALA A 48 9.30 -14.76 -64.48
CA ALA A 48 9.70 -15.43 -63.25
C ALA A 48 10.76 -14.65 -62.41
N ILE A 49 11.57 -13.81 -63.09
CA ILE A 49 12.54 -12.92 -62.42
C ILE A 49 11.85 -11.67 -61.82
N LEU A 50 10.86 -11.13 -62.55
CA LEU A 50 10.15 -9.90 -62.14
C LEU A 50 9.08 -10.17 -61.12
N PHE A 51 8.36 -11.29 -61.21
CA PHE A 51 7.31 -11.62 -60.26
C PHE A 51 7.88 -12.10 -58.92
N LYS A 52 7.42 -11.46 -57.85
CA LYS A 52 7.76 -11.83 -56.48
C LYS A 52 6.55 -12.50 -55.83
N VAL A 53 6.81 -13.52 -55.07
CA VAL A 53 5.81 -14.25 -54.27
C VAL A 53 6.18 -14.12 -52.80
N ASP A 54 5.17 -13.89 -51.96
CA ASP A 54 5.35 -13.82 -50.50
C ASP A 54 5.89 -15.13 -49.96
N LYS A 55 6.95 -15.06 -49.17
CA LYS A 55 7.45 -16.20 -48.39
C LYS A 55 6.61 -16.31 -47.12
N ILE A 56 5.72 -17.30 -47.08
CA ILE A 56 4.88 -17.56 -45.92
C ILE A 56 5.58 -18.56 -45.01
N VAL A 57 5.54 -18.27 -43.71
CA VAL A 57 5.98 -19.16 -42.65
C VAL A 57 4.74 -19.57 -41.84
N PRO A 58 4.38 -20.87 -41.87
CA PRO A 58 3.26 -21.38 -41.11
C PRO A 58 3.61 -21.45 -39.62
N ALA A 59 2.66 -21.06 -38.79
CA ALA A 59 2.74 -21.07 -37.32
C ALA A 59 1.39 -21.43 -36.73
N TYR A 60 1.38 -21.77 -35.45
CA TYR A 60 0.16 -21.95 -34.69
C TYR A 60 0.01 -20.78 -33.70
N GLY A 61 -1.21 -20.33 -33.49
CA GLY A 61 -1.50 -19.25 -32.56
C GLY A 61 -2.68 -19.58 -31.69
N ILE A 62 -2.70 -18.99 -30.51
CA ILE A 62 -3.83 -19.04 -29.57
C ILE A 62 -4.18 -17.58 -29.26
N VAL A 63 -5.46 -17.26 -29.34
CA VAL A 63 -5.96 -15.96 -28.90
C VAL A 63 -5.83 -15.88 -27.38
N ASP A 64 -5.14 -14.87 -26.90
CA ASP A 64 -5.00 -14.62 -25.46
C ASP A 64 -5.35 -13.17 -25.13
N THR A 65 -5.52 -12.87 -23.87
CA THR A 65 -5.72 -11.52 -23.39
C THR A 65 -4.40 -10.96 -22.86
N LYS A 66 -4.14 -9.68 -23.07
CA LYS A 66 -2.98 -8.99 -22.47
C LYS A 66 -3.05 -8.97 -20.94
N SER A 67 -4.25 -9.15 -20.37
CA SER A 67 -4.50 -9.16 -18.94
C SER A 67 -4.40 -10.57 -18.38
N GLU A 68 -3.51 -10.76 -17.41
CA GLU A 68 -3.38 -12.02 -16.69
C GLU A 68 -4.58 -12.26 -15.77
N LEU A 69 -4.83 -13.52 -15.42
CA LEU A 69 -5.81 -13.90 -14.39
C LEU A 69 -5.43 -13.26 -13.06
N PHE A 70 -6.40 -12.61 -12.44
CA PHE A 70 -6.18 -11.99 -11.13
C PHE A 70 -6.58 -12.96 -10.03
N GLU A 71 -5.59 -13.46 -9.28
CA GLU A 71 -5.83 -14.35 -8.16
C GLU A 71 -6.17 -13.56 -6.90
N ILE A 72 -7.28 -13.90 -6.26
CA ILE A 72 -7.68 -13.38 -4.96
C ILE A 72 -7.19 -14.36 -3.89
N ARG A 73 -6.37 -13.83 -2.98
CA ARG A 73 -5.83 -14.58 -1.84
C ARG A 73 -6.30 -13.95 -0.54
N ASN A 74 -6.51 -14.77 0.48
CA ASN A 74 -6.76 -14.25 1.82
C ASN A 74 -5.45 -13.75 2.45
N THR A 75 -5.56 -12.71 3.28
CA THR A 75 -4.44 -12.14 4.05
C THR A 75 -4.39 -12.66 5.48
N GLU A 76 -5.52 -13.16 5.99
CA GLU A 76 -5.66 -13.63 7.37
C GLU A 76 -6.31 -15.02 7.36
N PRO A 77 -5.87 -15.95 8.23
CA PRO A 77 -6.51 -17.23 8.33
C PRO A 77 -7.90 -17.08 8.97
N GLY A 78 -8.89 -17.81 8.47
CA GLY A 78 -10.25 -17.70 9.00
C GLY A 78 -11.21 -18.74 8.46
N PHE A 79 -12.44 -18.71 8.96
CA PHE A 79 -13.55 -19.52 8.45
C PHE A 79 -14.41 -18.66 7.53
N ILE A 80 -14.89 -19.23 6.44
CA ILE A 80 -15.81 -18.54 5.54
C ILE A 80 -17.20 -18.51 6.18
N ASP A 81 -17.74 -17.30 6.34
CA ASP A 81 -19.12 -17.11 6.78
C ASP A 81 -20.09 -17.14 5.60
N LYS A 82 -19.76 -16.37 4.54
CA LYS A 82 -20.63 -16.28 3.33
C LYS A 82 -19.80 -16.12 2.07
N MET A 83 -20.28 -16.77 1.02
CA MET A 83 -19.81 -16.61 -0.35
C MET A 83 -20.90 -15.91 -1.16
N TYR A 84 -20.53 -14.81 -1.85
CA TYR A 84 -21.49 -13.97 -2.60
C TYR A 84 -21.46 -14.22 -4.10
N VAL A 85 -20.52 -15.04 -4.58
CA VAL A 85 -20.26 -15.26 -6.01
C VAL A 85 -20.08 -16.75 -6.30
N ALA A 86 -20.39 -17.14 -7.53
CA ALA A 86 -20.17 -18.47 -8.09
C ALA A 86 -19.27 -18.39 -9.33
N GLU A 87 -18.76 -19.53 -9.78
CA GLU A 87 -18.01 -19.61 -11.04
C GLU A 87 -18.88 -19.15 -12.21
N GLY A 88 -18.31 -18.31 -13.07
CA GLY A 88 -18.99 -17.70 -14.21
C GLY A 88 -19.72 -16.40 -13.91
N ASP A 89 -19.84 -15.97 -12.64
CA ASP A 89 -20.46 -14.71 -12.28
C ASP A 89 -19.62 -13.50 -12.72
N PHE A 90 -20.30 -12.49 -13.24
CA PHE A 90 -19.69 -11.20 -13.53
C PHE A 90 -19.65 -10.33 -12.29
N VAL A 91 -18.47 -9.79 -11.97
CA VAL A 91 -18.24 -8.96 -10.78
C VAL A 91 -17.70 -7.59 -11.16
N LYS A 92 -18.12 -6.56 -10.42
CA LYS A 92 -17.64 -5.20 -10.56
C LYS A 92 -16.53 -4.92 -9.56
N LYS A 93 -15.68 -3.96 -9.87
CA LYS A 93 -14.67 -3.47 -8.91
C LYS A 93 -15.31 -3.02 -7.60
N GLY A 94 -14.82 -3.52 -6.46
CA GLY A 94 -15.33 -3.25 -5.12
C GLY A 94 -16.52 -4.11 -4.70
N GLN A 95 -17.01 -5.01 -5.55
CA GLN A 95 -18.10 -5.93 -5.20
C GLN A 95 -17.59 -6.96 -4.19
N PRO A 96 -18.36 -7.23 -3.10
CA PRO A 96 -18.03 -8.28 -2.14
C PRO A 96 -18.04 -9.67 -2.82
N LEU A 97 -17.00 -10.45 -2.53
CA LEU A 97 -16.82 -11.81 -3.06
C LEU A 97 -17.02 -12.86 -1.97
N ILE A 98 -16.27 -12.72 -0.88
CA ILE A 98 -16.26 -13.66 0.22
C ILE A 98 -16.22 -12.87 1.54
N GLN A 99 -17.00 -13.31 2.51
CA GLN A 99 -17.00 -12.82 3.89
C GLN A 99 -16.48 -13.90 4.80
N PHE A 100 -15.42 -13.58 5.55
CA PHE A 100 -14.94 -14.42 6.64
C PHE A 100 -15.69 -14.12 7.95
N GLU A 101 -15.68 -15.06 8.87
CA GLU A 101 -16.24 -14.88 10.21
C GLU A 101 -15.57 -13.70 10.93
N THR A 102 -16.37 -12.81 11.48
CA THR A 102 -15.91 -11.58 12.15
C THR A 102 -16.17 -11.54 13.64
N ASP A 103 -16.76 -12.58 14.22
CA ASP A 103 -17.26 -12.58 15.60
C ASP A 103 -16.14 -12.32 16.61
N ILE A 104 -15.00 -12.98 16.48
CA ILE A 104 -13.84 -12.79 17.36
C ILE A 104 -13.34 -11.35 17.25
N VAL A 105 -13.15 -10.86 16.02
CA VAL A 105 -12.66 -9.48 15.80
C VAL A 105 -13.65 -8.45 16.31
N ASN A 106 -14.95 -8.70 16.19
CA ASN A 106 -15.99 -7.83 16.75
C ASN A 106 -15.93 -7.76 18.29
N LEU A 107 -15.72 -8.90 18.96
CA LEU A 107 -15.55 -8.95 20.42
C LEU A 107 -14.28 -8.20 20.86
N GLU A 108 -13.17 -8.35 20.15
CA GLU A 108 -11.93 -7.61 20.41
C GLU A 108 -12.13 -6.10 20.24
N ILE A 109 -12.78 -5.66 19.16
CA ILE A 109 -13.14 -4.25 18.92
C ILE A 109 -14.03 -3.71 20.05
N GLN A 110 -15.01 -4.50 20.49
CA GLN A 110 -15.87 -4.11 21.60
C GLN A 110 -15.10 -3.96 22.91
N ALA A 111 -14.19 -4.89 23.23
CA ALA A 111 -13.34 -4.82 24.41
C ALA A 111 -12.42 -3.58 24.40
N LEU A 112 -11.79 -3.29 23.25
CA LEU A 112 -10.94 -2.10 23.09
C LEU A 112 -11.75 -0.80 23.22
N ASN A 113 -12.96 -0.73 22.69
CA ASN A 113 -13.85 0.42 22.88
C ASN A 113 -14.22 0.62 24.36
N GLN A 114 -14.54 -0.46 25.08
CA GLN A 114 -14.80 -0.38 26.53
C GLN A 114 -13.58 0.11 27.32
N GLN A 115 -12.38 -0.33 26.91
CA GLN A 115 -11.13 0.11 27.51
C GLN A 115 -10.88 1.60 27.26
N LEU A 116 -11.12 2.09 26.03
CA LEU A 116 -11.04 3.53 25.69
C LEU A 116 -12.04 4.35 26.50
N ASP A 117 -13.27 3.89 26.68
CA ASP A 117 -14.28 4.56 27.47
C ASP A 117 -13.89 4.64 28.95
N ASN A 118 -13.28 3.60 29.51
CA ASN A 118 -12.79 3.59 30.89
C ASN A 118 -11.61 4.56 31.07
N LEU A 119 -10.63 4.52 30.15
CA LEU A 119 -9.49 5.44 30.14
C LEU A 119 -9.96 6.89 30.01
N SER A 120 -10.89 7.16 29.11
CA SER A 120 -11.49 8.47 28.91
C SER A 120 -12.12 8.99 30.21
N ARG A 121 -12.93 8.18 30.91
CA ARG A 121 -13.51 8.53 32.19
C ARG A 121 -12.47 8.84 33.27
N ASN A 122 -11.42 8.04 33.36
CA ASN A 122 -10.36 8.23 34.33
C ASN A 122 -9.57 9.52 34.07
N ILE A 123 -9.19 9.77 32.82
CA ILE A 123 -8.47 10.98 32.40
C ILE A 123 -9.28 12.23 32.75
N TRP A 124 -10.55 12.28 32.36
CA TRP A 124 -11.41 13.42 32.66
C TRP A 124 -11.72 13.55 34.17
N SER A 125 -11.83 12.44 34.91
CA SER A 125 -11.97 12.45 36.35
C SER A 125 -10.74 13.09 37.01
N ASP A 126 -9.52 12.66 36.65
CA ASP A 126 -8.30 13.23 37.20
C ASP A 126 -8.14 14.73 36.84
N PHE A 127 -8.51 15.10 35.60
CA PHE A 127 -8.49 16.51 35.16
C PHE A 127 -9.45 17.38 35.98
N TYR A 128 -10.70 16.96 36.17
CA TYR A 128 -11.65 17.73 36.95
C TYR A 128 -11.26 17.87 38.44
N GLN A 129 -10.52 16.90 38.99
CA GLN A 129 -10.02 16.99 40.37
C GLN A 129 -8.98 18.10 40.53
N ILE A 130 -8.20 18.42 39.51
CA ILE A 130 -7.15 19.46 39.60
C ILE A 130 -7.53 20.77 38.91
N LYS A 131 -8.61 20.80 38.12
CA LYS A 131 -8.99 21.96 37.30
C LYS A 131 -9.04 23.27 38.10
N SER A 132 -9.59 23.25 39.33
CA SER A 132 -9.67 24.42 40.20
C SER A 132 -8.36 24.78 40.91
N LEU A 133 -7.34 23.92 40.82
CA LEU A 133 -6.07 24.06 41.54
C LEU A 133 -4.93 24.53 40.63
N ILE A 134 -5.12 24.46 39.31
CA ILE A 134 -4.13 24.83 38.29
C ILE A 134 -4.39 26.24 37.76
N ASP A 135 -3.39 26.86 37.20
CA ASP A 135 -3.52 28.15 36.52
C ASP A 135 -4.16 28.00 35.11
N ASN A 136 -4.67 29.11 34.60
CA ASN A 136 -5.34 29.13 33.29
C ASN A 136 -4.44 28.67 32.13
N ALA A 137 -3.11 28.86 32.22
CA ALA A 137 -2.17 28.44 31.21
C ALA A 137 -2.02 26.91 31.18
N THR A 138 -1.88 26.29 32.35
CA THR A 138 -1.83 24.83 32.51
C THR A 138 -3.17 24.19 32.16
N GLU A 139 -4.29 24.79 32.56
CA GLU A 139 -5.63 24.33 32.17
C GLU A 139 -5.79 24.31 30.64
N SER A 140 -5.44 25.38 29.94
CA SER A 140 -5.55 25.47 28.49
C SER A 140 -4.65 24.45 27.74
N HIS A 141 -3.49 24.17 28.29
CA HIS A 141 -2.57 23.18 27.69
C HIS A 141 -3.13 21.76 27.80
N ILE A 142 -3.64 21.39 28.98
CA ILE A 142 -4.26 20.09 29.23
C ILE A 142 -5.52 19.94 28.37
N ASP A 143 -6.40 20.92 28.37
CA ASP A 143 -7.65 20.92 27.60
C ASP A 143 -7.37 20.76 26.11
N GLY A 144 -6.32 21.41 25.59
CA GLY A 144 -5.83 21.19 24.21
C GLY A 144 -5.41 19.76 23.94
N SER A 145 -4.74 19.09 24.89
CA SER A 145 -4.34 17.69 24.80
C SER A 145 -5.52 16.72 24.87
N LEU A 146 -6.59 17.09 25.59
CA LEU A 146 -7.80 16.29 25.75
C LEU A 146 -8.84 16.50 24.65
N LYS A 147 -8.64 17.45 23.75
CA LYS A 147 -9.61 17.86 22.72
C LYS A 147 -10.23 16.73 21.92
N ASN A 148 -9.44 15.69 21.63
CA ASN A 148 -9.86 14.55 20.81
C ASN A 148 -10.37 13.37 21.65
N ILE A 149 -10.43 13.50 22.98
CA ILE A 149 -10.88 12.44 23.87
C ILE A 149 -12.33 12.73 24.26
N PRO A 150 -13.26 11.79 24.02
CA PRO A 150 -14.65 11.95 24.45
C PRO A 150 -14.74 12.24 25.95
N ASN A 151 -15.53 13.23 26.32
CA ASN A 151 -15.73 13.57 27.73
C ASN A 151 -17.06 13.02 28.26
N PRO A 152 -17.06 11.81 28.85
CA PRO A 152 -18.27 11.19 29.34
C PRO A 152 -18.78 11.84 30.65
N ILE A 153 -17.94 12.61 31.35
CA ILE A 153 -18.29 13.24 32.65
C ILE A 153 -19.21 14.43 32.46
N ILE A 154 -19.05 15.20 31.40
CA ILE A 154 -19.96 16.31 31.07
C ILE A 154 -21.40 15.81 30.94
N SER A 155 -21.60 14.69 30.26
CA SER A 155 -22.93 14.11 30.06
C SER A 155 -23.58 13.60 31.34
N LEU A 156 -22.79 13.31 32.38
CA LEU A 156 -23.24 12.80 33.66
C LEU A 156 -23.37 13.89 34.74
N GLY A 157 -22.91 15.13 34.51
CA GLY A 157 -23.01 16.25 35.43
C GLY A 157 -22.17 16.15 36.71
N TYR A 158 -21.19 15.19 36.75
CA TYR A 158 -20.41 14.93 37.99
C TYR A 158 -19.13 15.77 38.12
N GLY A 159 -18.81 16.65 37.17
CA GLY A 159 -17.54 17.40 37.16
C GLY A 159 -17.28 18.20 38.45
N GLU A 160 -18.30 18.87 39.02
CA GLU A 160 -18.16 19.66 40.27
C GLU A 160 -17.97 18.80 41.52
N TYR A 161 -18.44 17.55 41.53
CA TYR A 161 -18.32 16.67 42.69
C TYR A 161 -16.94 16.03 42.86
N LEU A 162 -16.17 15.95 41.81
CA LEU A 162 -14.88 15.24 41.82
C LEU A 162 -13.77 16.00 42.54
N SER A 163 -13.83 17.34 42.58
CA SER A 163 -12.88 18.20 43.32
C SER A 163 -13.20 18.35 44.81
N LYS A 164 -14.43 18.00 45.27
CA LYS A 164 -14.89 18.20 46.66
C LYS A 164 -13.98 17.61 47.73
N PRO A 165 -13.40 16.42 47.65
CA PRO A 165 -12.54 15.89 48.72
C PRO A 165 -11.33 16.78 49.01
N PHE A 166 -10.66 17.30 47.96
CA PHE A 166 -9.54 18.21 48.14
C PHE A 166 -9.98 19.56 48.67
N LEU A 167 -11.07 20.13 48.14
CA LEU A 167 -11.65 21.40 48.60
C LEU A 167 -12.07 21.34 50.05
N ASN A 168 -12.59 20.22 50.53
CA ASN A 168 -12.93 20.04 51.96
C ASN A 168 -11.68 20.01 52.84
N ALA A 169 -10.59 19.35 52.41
CA ALA A 169 -9.32 19.36 53.15
C ALA A 169 -8.71 20.77 53.17
N GLU A 170 -8.79 21.51 52.08
CA GLU A 170 -8.36 22.90 51.97
C GLU A 170 -9.19 23.83 52.89
N ALA A 171 -10.49 23.59 53.01
CA ALA A 171 -11.36 24.34 53.91
C ALA A 171 -10.98 24.15 55.39
N VAL A 172 -10.63 22.95 55.83
CA VAL A 172 -10.13 22.67 57.17
C VAL A 172 -8.81 23.40 57.44
N ASN A 173 -7.87 23.35 56.49
CA ASN A 173 -6.60 24.06 56.64
C ASN A 173 -6.79 25.59 56.65
N SER A 174 -7.70 26.13 55.86
CA SER A 174 -8.02 27.56 55.85
C SER A 174 -8.62 28.01 57.19
N GLN A 175 -9.46 27.18 57.85
CA GLN A 175 -10.01 27.47 59.21
C GLN A 175 -8.88 27.47 60.24
N LEU A 176 -7.93 26.52 60.20
CA LEU A 176 -6.80 26.48 61.11
C LEU A 176 -5.91 27.72 60.92
N LYS A 177 -5.62 28.12 59.71
CA LYS A 177 -4.88 29.33 59.37
C LYS A 177 -5.59 30.59 59.87
N HIS A 178 -6.90 30.69 59.67
CA HIS A 178 -7.72 31.82 60.22
C HIS A 178 -7.59 31.92 61.72
N ASN A 179 -7.71 30.83 62.48
CA ASN A 179 -7.53 30.79 63.91
C ASN A 179 -6.13 31.27 64.36
N LEU A 180 -5.09 30.90 63.67
CA LEU A 180 -3.73 31.37 63.95
C LEU A 180 -3.55 32.85 63.64
N ILE A 181 -4.13 33.37 62.56
CA ILE A 181 -4.13 34.82 62.25
C ILE A 181 -4.81 35.61 63.37
N GLU A 182 -5.94 35.13 63.86
CA GLU A 182 -6.62 35.77 64.98
C GLU A 182 -5.79 35.78 66.31
N GLN A 183 -5.03 34.68 66.54
CA GLN A 183 -4.10 34.60 67.66
C GLN A 183 -2.93 35.60 67.49
N VAL A 184 -2.33 35.71 66.32
CA VAL A 184 -1.30 36.70 66.02
C VAL A 184 -1.81 38.09 66.16
N TYR A 185 -3.03 38.39 65.69
CA TYR A 185 -3.66 39.71 65.89
C TYR A 185 -3.90 40.03 67.33
N SER A 186 -4.40 39.09 68.16
CA SER A 186 -4.63 39.24 69.61
C SER A 186 -3.30 39.48 70.35
N ALA A 187 -2.24 38.72 70.05
CA ALA A 187 -0.92 38.88 70.67
C ALA A 187 -0.25 40.23 70.27
N ASN A 188 -0.40 40.70 69.05
CA ASN A 188 0.04 42.03 68.63
C ASN A 188 -0.71 43.16 69.35
N ARG A 189 -2.00 42.99 69.56
CA ARG A 189 -2.79 43.95 70.34
C ARG A 189 -2.29 44.02 71.80
N GLN A 190 -1.99 42.87 72.42
CA GLN A 190 -1.41 42.79 73.74
C GLN A 190 -0.02 43.49 73.80
N GLN A 191 0.83 43.26 72.75
CA GLN A 191 2.13 43.92 72.63
C GLN A 191 1.97 45.48 72.65
N ASN A 192 1.04 45.99 71.85
CA ASN A 192 0.74 47.43 71.79
C ASN A 192 0.33 47.98 73.20
N ASN A 193 -0.58 47.28 73.89
CA ASN A 193 -0.99 47.64 75.24
C ASN A 193 0.17 47.64 76.22
N LEU A 194 1.06 46.64 76.16
CA LEU A 194 2.25 46.59 77.03
C LEU A 194 3.21 47.74 76.70
N ASN A 195 3.42 48.10 75.47
CA ASN A 195 4.23 49.26 75.07
C ASN A 195 3.68 50.57 75.59
N GLU A 196 2.35 50.78 75.56
CA GLU A 196 1.69 51.91 76.10
C GLU A 196 1.86 51.98 77.62
N ARG A 197 1.66 50.85 78.29
CA ARG A 197 1.85 50.74 79.76
C ARG A 197 3.31 51.04 80.16
N ILE A 198 4.27 50.52 79.50
CA ILE A 198 5.72 50.77 79.69
C ILE A 198 5.98 52.28 79.56
N THR A 199 5.46 52.91 78.47
CA THR A 199 5.63 54.31 78.17
C THR A 199 5.06 55.17 79.32
N LEU A 200 3.87 54.82 79.88
CA LEU A 200 3.27 55.50 81.01
C LEU A 200 4.09 55.32 82.27
N GLN A 201 4.56 54.10 82.56
CA GLN A 201 5.41 53.84 83.72
C GLN A 201 6.79 54.52 83.64
N GLN A 202 7.37 54.62 82.47
CA GLN A 202 8.61 55.39 82.27
C GLN A 202 8.45 56.87 82.54
N LYS A 203 7.31 57.48 82.13
CA LYS A 203 6.97 58.86 82.51
C LYS A 203 6.81 59.05 84.04
N GLU A 204 6.14 58.07 84.65
CA GLU A 204 5.97 58.09 86.11
C GLU A 204 7.31 57.90 86.81
N ALA A 205 8.17 57.01 86.33
CA ALA A 205 9.53 56.86 86.88
C ALA A 205 10.37 58.15 86.80
N GLU A 206 10.26 58.86 85.65
CA GLU A 206 10.93 60.19 85.56
C GLU A 206 10.39 61.20 86.57
N ARG A 207 9.08 61.20 86.78
CA ARG A 207 8.46 62.04 87.77
C ARG A 207 8.93 61.72 89.21
N ILE A 208 8.87 60.48 89.63
CA ILE A 208 9.34 60.00 90.93
C ILE A 208 10.84 60.23 91.08
N ARG A 209 11.63 60.01 90.08
CA ARG A 209 13.09 60.29 90.12
C ARG A 209 13.41 61.74 90.32
N ARG A 210 12.64 62.68 89.72
CA ARG A 210 12.79 64.13 90.00
C ARG A 210 12.42 64.44 91.47
N LEU A 211 11.29 63.93 91.97
CA LEU A 211 10.86 64.11 93.39
C LEU A 211 11.85 63.49 94.40
N PHE A 212 12.54 62.40 94.00
CA PHE A 212 13.63 61.82 94.81
C PHE A 212 14.84 62.75 94.84
N ILE A 213 15.22 63.37 93.72
CA ILE A 213 16.32 64.34 93.68
C ILE A 213 15.96 65.56 94.56
N ASP A 214 14.72 65.97 94.54
CA ASP A 214 14.19 67.09 95.39
C ASP A 214 14.01 66.70 96.85
N GLY A 215 14.32 65.48 97.30
CA GLY A 215 14.23 64.98 98.64
C GLY A 215 12.82 64.69 99.13
N ILE A 216 11.80 64.63 98.25
CA ILE A 216 10.40 64.45 98.55
C ILE A 216 10.01 62.94 98.56
N GLU A 217 10.61 62.12 97.71
CA GLU A 217 10.32 60.68 97.59
C GLU A 217 11.51 59.83 98.12
N SER A 218 11.17 58.52 98.43
CA SER A 218 12.15 57.56 98.92
C SER A 218 12.85 56.77 97.80
N GLN A 219 14.08 56.26 98.08
CA GLN A 219 14.77 55.35 97.15
C GLN A 219 13.88 54.11 96.89
N ALA A 220 13.18 53.60 97.87
CA ALA A 220 12.27 52.46 97.71
C ALA A 220 11.18 52.70 96.66
N SER A 221 10.64 53.96 96.54
CA SER A 221 9.68 54.32 95.51
C SER A 221 10.27 54.28 94.11
N VAL A 222 11.54 54.71 93.93
CA VAL A 222 12.26 54.65 92.67
C VAL A 222 12.54 53.17 92.24
N ASP A 223 13.00 52.35 93.23
CA ASP A 223 13.24 50.96 93.04
C ASP A 223 11.99 50.17 92.65
N GLN A 224 10.83 50.49 93.30
CA GLN A 224 9.54 49.88 93.02
C GLN A 224 9.06 50.13 91.60
N VAL A 225 9.14 51.38 91.11
CA VAL A 225 8.72 51.71 89.75
C VAL A 225 9.72 51.10 88.69
N SER A 226 10.98 51.11 89.05
CA SER A 226 11.99 50.47 88.17
C SER A 226 11.76 48.94 88.05
N ALA A 227 11.47 48.26 89.15
CA ALA A 227 11.12 46.83 89.13
C ALA A 227 9.83 46.56 88.36
N LEU A 228 8.83 47.46 88.40
CA LEU A 228 7.62 47.33 87.61
C LEU A 228 7.87 47.49 86.10
N ILE A 229 8.71 48.44 85.73
CA ILE A 229 9.14 48.61 84.32
C ILE A 229 9.83 47.36 83.83
N LEU A 230 10.80 46.82 84.58
CA LEU A 230 11.53 45.61 84.24
C LEU A 230 10.60 44.40 84.09
N ALA A 231 9.57 44.29 84.99
CA ALA A 231 8.57 43.21 84.83
C ALA A 231 7.72 43.35 83.57
N LEU A 232 7.31 44.58 83.22
CA LEU A 232 6.53 44.87 82.01
C LEU A 232 7.40 44.64 80.74
N GLU A 233 8.68 44.98 80.75
CA GLU A 233 9.61 44.74 79.67
C GLU A 233 9.83 43.25 79.51
N SER A 234 9.96 42.46 80.55
CA SER A 234 10.04 40.99 80.46
C SER A 234 8.75 40.36 79.91
N GLU A 235 7.57 40.89 80.32
CA GLU A 235 6.27 40.46 79.75
C GLU A 235 6.18 40.80 78.24
N LEU A 236 6.63 41.99 77.87
CA LEU A 236 6.68 42.41 76.47
C LEU A 236 7.57 41.49 75.65
N GLU A 237 8.75 41.12 76.13
CA GLU A 237 9.70 40.22 75.40
C GLU A 237 9.12 38.82 75.27
N SER A 238 8.51 38.27 76.32
CA SER A 238 7.78 37.01 76.28
C SER A 238 6.66 37.04 75.23
N ASN A 239 5.89 38.15 75.16
CA ASN A 239 4.83 38.30 74.17
C ASN A 239 5.40 38.46 72.74
N ARG A 240 6.55 39.11 72.56
CA ARG A 240 7.26 39.15 71.26
C ARG A 240 7.67 37.77 70.77
N GLU A 241 8.27 36.96 71.68
CA GLU A 241 8.62 35.58 71.38
C GLU A 241 7.42 34.75 70.96
N LYS A 242 6.27 34.96 71.65
CA LYS A 242 4.99 34.30 71.27
C LYS A 242 4.49 34.74 69.89
N VAL A 243 4.52 36.05 69.58
CA VAL A 243 4.15 36.55 68.24
C VAL A 243 5.04 35.89 67.17
N LYS A 244 6.38 35.89 67.34
CA LYS A 244 7.32 35.28 66.42
C LYS A 244 7.07 33.79 66.26
N SER A 245 6.77 33.06 67.31
CA SER A 245 6.43 31.62 67.23
C SER A 245 5.15 31.39 66.44
N LEU A 246 4.11 32.20 66.64
CA LEU A 246 2.85 32.09 65.89
C LEU A 246 3.00 32.45 64.41
N GLU A 247 3.81 33.46 64.07
CA GLU A 247 4.13 33.85 62.74
C GLU A 247 4.92 32.74 62.01
N SER A 248 5.90 32.13 62.68
CA SER A 248 6.66 31.00 62.15
C SER A 248 5.79 29.77 61.92
N GLU A 249 4.80 29.52 62.78
CA GLU A 249 3.83 28.43 62.61
C GLU A 249 2.90 28.69 61.40
N LEU A 250 2.48 29.95 61.24
CA LEU A 250 1.65 30.37 60.09
C LEU A 250 2.43 30.15 58.78
N GLU A 251 3.71 30.61 58.70
CA GLU A 251 4.57 30.43 57.54
C GLU A 251 4.79 28.94 57.21
N ARG A 252 5.00 28.12 58.27
CA ARG A 252 5.14 26.66 58.13
C ARG A 252 3.90 26.03 57.49
N LEU A 253 2.70 26.41 57.98
CA LEU A 253 1.42 25.92 57.46
C LEU A 253 1.20 26.36 55.99
N ASP A 254 1.54 27.60 55.64
CA ASP A 254 1.43 28.10 54.27
C ASP A 254 2.31 27.30 53.31
N LYS A 255 3.54 27.03 53.73
CA LYS A 255 4.50 26.25 52.96
C LYS A 255 4.04 24.79 52.80
N GLU A 256 3.61 24.17 53.89
CA GLU A 256 3.09 22.80 53.89
C GLU A 256 1.84 22.65 53.00
N GLN A 257 0.90 23.62 53.08
CA GLN A 257 -0.27 23.65 52.23
C GLN A 257 0.07 23.80 50.75
N SER A 258 1.00 24.72 50.43
CA SER A 258 1.47 24.93 49.05
C SER A 258 2.17 23.70 48.49
N GLN A 259 3.00 23.04 49.32
CA GLN A 259 3.70 21.80 48.91
C GLN A 259 2.71 20.65 48.68
N THR A 260 1.78 20.41 49.60
CA THR A 260 0.74 19.38 49.48
C THR A 260 -0.12 19.59 48.22
N LYS A 261 -0.49 20.87 47.95
CA LYS A 261 -1.22 21.23 46.73
C LYS A 261 -0.41 20.89 45.48
N SER A 262 0.88 21.28 45.47
CA SER A 262 1.76 21.04 44.33
C SER A 262 2.00 19.54 44.06
N GLU A 263 2.23 18.76 45.12
CA GLU A 263 2.36 17.30 45.06
C GLU A 263 1.11 16.63 44.53
N TYR A 264 -0.06 17.02 45.00
CA TYR A 264 -1.36 16.51 44.55
C TYR A 264 -1.60 16.79 43.07
N VAL A 265 -1.34 18.04 42.63
CA VAL A 265 -1.49 18.40 41.19
C VAL A 265 -0.50 17.63 40.35
N LEU A 266 0.77 17.54 40.76
CA LEU A 266 1.78 16.83 40.01
C LEU A 266 1.47 15.34 39.86
N GLU A 267 1.04 14.68 40.93
CA GLU A 267 0.61 13.27 40.88
C GLU A 267 -0.49 13.04 39.84
N ARG A 268 -1.49 13.92 39.81
CA ARG A 268 -2.60 13.84 38.86
C ARG A 268 -2.15 14.12 37.45
N LEU A 269 -1.27 15.09 37.23
CA LEU A 269 -0.69 15.39 35.89
C LEU A 269 0.09 14.21 35.34
N ILE A 270 0.93 13.57 36.15
CA ILE A 270 1.68 12.36 35.74
C ILE A 270 0.68 11.25 35.38
N ARG A 271 -0.35 11.03 36.21
CA ARG A 271 -1.37 10.02 35.94
C ARG A 271 -2.14 10.29 34.66
N ILE A 272 -2.52 11.55 34.40
CA ILE A 272 -3.19 11.96 33.15
C ILE A 272 -2.25 11.66 31.94
N HIS A 273 -0.96 11.98 32.06
CA HIS A 273 0.02 11.73 31.01
C HIS A 273 0.14 10.22 30.68
N ASP A 274 0.30 9.38 31.68
CA ASP A 274 0.42 7.92 31.51
C ASP A 274 -0.87 7.30 30.93
N GLN A 275 -2.02 7.83 31.35
CA GLN A 275 -3.32 7.41 30.84
C GLN A 275 -3.53 7.86 29.38
N LEU A 276 -3.05 9.05 28.99
CA LEU A 276 -3.06 9.55 27.62
C LEU A 276 -2.22 8.66 26.70
N ASP A 277 -1.03 8.32 27.13
CA ASP A 277 -0.16 7.40 26.36
C ASP A 277 -0.81 6.03 26.16
N THR A 278 -1.45 5.52 27.21
CA THR A 278 -2.20 4.26 27.14
C THR A 278 -3.42 4.38 26.22
N TYR A 279 -4.16 5.49 26.30
CA TYR A 279 -5.30 5.77 25.43
C TYR A 279 -4.90 5.75 23.95
N HIS A 280 -3.81 6.42 23.59
CA HIS A 280 -3.33 6.44 22.20
C HIS A 280 -2.86 5.06 21.71
N LYS A 281 -2.23 4.25 22.57
CA LYS A 281 -1.85 2.87 22.24
C LYS A 281 -3.08 2.01 21.94
N VAL A 282 -4.09 2.06 22.80
CA VAL A 282 -5.34 1.30 22.63
C VAL A 282 -6.11 1.80 21.40
N GLN A 283 -6.13 3.11 21.14
CA GLN A 283 -6.75 3.70 19.95
C GLN A 283 -6.07 3.22 18.66
N PHE A 284 -4.75 3.13 18.67
CA PHE A 284 -4.00 2.58 17.55
C PHE A 284 -4.34 1.08 17.33
N GLU A 285 -4.37 0.28 18.39
CA GLU A 285 -4.74 -1.13 18.34
C GLU A 285 -6.17 -1.32 17.80
N LEU A 286 -7.12 -0.50 18.25
CA LEU A 286 -8.47 -0.49 17.70
C LEU A 286 -8.48 -0.22 16.20
N SER A 287 -7.68 0.73 15.71
CA SER A 287 -7.59 1.04 14.30
C SER A 287 -7.05 -0.13 13.46
N LEU A 288 -6.08 -0.87 14.00
CA LEU A 288 -5.58 -2.11 13.37
C LEU A 288 -6.66 -3.17 13.30
N LYS A 289 -7.38 -3.43 14.39
CA LYS A 289 -8.46 -4.41 14.42
C LYS A 289 -9.62 -4.05 13.48
N GLN A 290 -9.95 -2.76 13.37
CA GLN A 290 -10.94 -2.28 12.39
C GLN A 290 -10.49 -2.48 10.94
N ARG A 291 -9.18 -2.38 10.67
CA ARG A 291 -8.62 -2.71 9.36
C ARG A 291 -8.69 -4.20 9.09
N THR A 292 -8.24 -5.04 10.01
CA THR A 292 -8.37 -6.51 9.92
C THR A 292 -9.82 -6.91 9.63
N LYS A 293 -10.80 -6.30 10.34
CA LYS A 293 -12.22 -6.55 10.08
C LYS A 293 -12.62 -6.23 8.63
N LYS A 294 -12.10 -5.16 8.04
CA LYS A 294 -12.35 -4.82 6.61
C LYS A 294 -11.71 -5.82 5.68
N ASP A 295 -10.49 -6.27 6.01
CA ASP A 295 -9.72 -7.23 5.19
C ASP A 295 -10.33 -8.65 5.22
N LEU A 296 -11.15 -8.96 6.24
CA LEU A 296 -11.98 -10.17 6.30
C LEU A 296 -13.18 -10.16 5.33
N GLN A 297 -13.50 -9.03 4.71
CA GLN A 297 -14.43 -8.95 3.60
C GLN A 297 -13.64 -8.75 2.30
N LEU A 298 -13.43 -9.84 1.58
CA LEU A 298 -12.75 -9.79 0.29
C LEU A 298 -13.65 -9.20 -0.78
N THR A 299 -13.12 -8.20 -1.48
CA THR A 299 -13.81 -7.50 -2.57
C THR A 299 -13.03 -7.64 -3.87
N SER A 300 -13.70 -7.55 -5.00
CA SER A 300 -13.02 -7.58 -6.30
C SER A 300 -12.21 -6.31 -6.54
N PRO A 301 -10.90 -6.40 -6.81
CA PRO A 301 -10.06 -5.23 -7.15
C PRO A 301 -10.29 -4.75 -8.59
N ILE A 302 -10.88 -5.59 -9.44
CA ILE A 302 -11.08 -5.36 -10.88
C ILE A 302 -12.51 -5.72 -11.29
N GLU A 303 -12.89 -5.32 -12.48
CA GLU A 303 -14.10 -5.76 -13.15
C GLU A 303 -13.78 -6.97 -14.03
N GLY A 304 -14.59 -8.04 -13.93
CA GLY A 304 -14.33 -9.26 -14.68
C GLY A 304 -15.31 -10.39 -14.36
N THR A 305 -15.01 -11.58 -14.83
CA THR A 305 -15.78 -12.80 -14.59
C THR A 305 -14.98 -13.75 -13.70
N ILE A 306 -15.64 -14.39 -12.74
CA ILE A 306 -15.04 -15.43 -11.90
C ILE A 306 -14.67 -16.62 -12.81
N ASP A 307 -13.38 -16.90 -12.93
CA ASP A 307 -12.86 -17.96 -13.79
C ASP A 307 -12.88 -19.33 -13.09
N ALA A 308 -12.40 -19.35 -11.85
CA ALA A 308 -12.44 -20.55 -11.02
C ALA A 308 -12.60 -20.20 -9.53
N LEU A 309 -13.33 -21.06 -8.82
CA LEU A 309 -13.51 -21.04 -7.38
C LEU A 309 -12.74 -22.22 -6.78
N LEU A 310 -11.63 -21.94 -6.09
CA LEU A 310 -10.69 -22.97 -5.61
C LEU A 310 -11.07 -23.55 -4.24
N ILE A 311 -12.18 -23.06 -3.66
CA ILE A 311 -12.68 -23.46 -2.35
C ILE A 311 -14.00 -24.21 -2.52
N GLN A 312 -14.13 -25.34 -1.86
CA GLN A 312 -15.27 -26.24 -2.01
C GLN A 312 -16.19 -26.33 -0.77
N GLY A 313 -16.25 -25.36 0.10
CA GLY A 313 -17.15 -25.49 1.24
C GLY A 313 -17.33 -24.29 2.15
N ASP A 314 -18.57 -24.11 2.62
CA ASP A 314 -18.87 -23.25 3.74
C ASP A 314 -18.26 -23.85 5.02
N LYS A 315 -17.63 -23.01 5.87
CA LYS A 315 -17.04 -23.36 7.17
C LYS A 315 -15.73 -24.16 7.16
N GLU A 316 -15.01 -24.19 6.04
CA GLU A 316 -13.64 -24.67 6.03
C GLU A 316 -12.70 -23.60 6.61
N ARG A 317 -11.71 -24.03 7.42
CA ARG A 317 -10.66 -23.11 7.88
C ARG A 317 -9.64 -22.92 6.78
N ILE A 318 -9.55 -21.72 6.28
CA ILE A 318 -8.63 -21.35 5.22
C ILE A 318 -7.34 -20.81 5.85
N PRO A 319 -6.17 -21.37 5.53
CA PRO A 319 -4.87 -20.82 5.91
C PRO A 319 -4.63 -19.46 5.24
N GLU A 320 -3.76 -18.63 5.80
CA GLU A 320 -3.32 -17.39 5.16
C GLU A 320 -2.63 -17.65 3.79
N THR A 321 -2.65 -16.68 2.91
CA THR A 321 -2.03 -16.73 1.57
C THR A 321 -2.59 -17.80 0.63
N THR A 322 -3.73 -18.41 0.95
CA THR A 322 -4.40 -19.38 0.09
C THR A 322 -5.12 -18.65 -1.06
N THR A 323 -4.91 -19.11 -2.30
CA THR A 323 -5.69 -18.62 -3.44
C THR A 323 -7.12 -19.15 -3.35
N LEU A 324 -8.08 -18.24 -3.30
CA LEU A 324 -9.49 -18.56 -3.07
C LEU A 324 -10.28 -18.65 -4.37
N LEU A 325 -10.04 -17.71 -5.27
CA LEU A 325 -10.67 -17.66 -6.58
C LEU A 325 -9.79 -16.88 -7.56
N SER A 326 -10.05 -17.06 -8.85
CA SER A 326 -9.43 -16.29 -9.92
C SER A 326 -10.48 -15.49 -10.68
N ILE A 327 -10.13 -14.25 -11.03
CA ILE A 327 -10.98 -13.36 -11.82
C ILE A 327 -10.31 -13.14 -13.18
N ARG A 328 -11.04 -13.41 -14.24
CA ARG A 328 -10.66 -13.01 -15.58
C ARG A 328 -11.13 -11.59 -15.81
N PRO A 329 -10.23 -10.63 -16.03
CA PRO A 329 -10.61 -9.24 -16.29
C PRO A 329 -11.52 -9.14 -17.50
N SER A 330 -12.44 -8.17 -17.48
CA SER A 330 -13.19 -7.80 -18.69
C SER A 330 -12.19 -7.29 -19.73
N TYR A 331 -12.29 -7.79 -20.95
CA TYR A 331 -11.40 -7.41 -22.04
C TYR A 331 -12.20 -6.77 -23.18
N SER A 332 -11.58 -5.84 -23.86
CA SER A 332 -12.00 -5.32 -25.16
C SER A 332 -11.23 -5.99 -26.29
N GLU A 333 -11.67 -5.85 -27.53
CA GLU A 333 -10.95 -6.39 -28.68
C GLU A 333 -9.51 -5.85 -28.79
N SER A 334 -9.26 -4.65 -28.29
CA SER A 334 -7.91 -4.04 -28.22
C SER A 334 -6.97 -4.70 -27.22
N ASP A 335 -7.53 -5.45 -26.27
CA ASP A 335 -6.77 -6.16 -25.23
C ASP A 335 -6.42 -7.59 -25.62
N LEU A 336 -6.87 -8.02 -26.80
CA LEU A 336 -6.52 -9.33 -27.36
C LEU A 336 -5.15 -9.29 -28.02
N GLU A 337 -4.40 -10.36 -27.82
CA GLU A 337 -3.15 -10.66 -28.52
C GLU A 337 -3.18 -12.12 -28.99
N ILE A 338 -2.30 -12.45 -29.91
CA ILE A 338 -2.15 -13.84 -30.37
C ILE A 338 -0.80 -14.34 -29.87
N ASP A 339 -0.82 -15.37 -29.02
CA ASP A 339 0.38 -16.13 -28.66
C ASP A 339 0.70 -17.09 -29.79
N ILE A 340 1.77 -16.81 -30.52
CA ILE A 340 2.15 -17.52 -31.74
C ILE A 340 3.32 -18.44 -31.41
N GLN A 341 3.22 -19.70 -31.82
CA GLN A 341 4.28 -20.69 -31.72
C GLN A 341 4.79 -21.04 -33.10
N ILE A 342 6.10 -20.90 -33.29
CA ILE A 342 6.75 -21.21 -34.56
C ILE A 342 7.80 -22.31 -34.34
N PRO A 343 7.86 -23.35 -35.18
CA PRO A 343 8.93 -24.35 -35.16
C PRO A 343 10.30 -23.70 -35.33
N ALA A 344 11.30 -24.17 -34.60
CA ALA A 344 12.63 -23.55 -34.50
C ALA A 344 13.34 -23.44 -35.88
N ASN A 345 13.08 -24.36 -36.83
CA ASN A 345 13.62 -24.32 -38.18
C ASN A 345 13.17 -23.13 -39.03
N TYR A 346 12.02 -22.51 -38.65
CA TYR A 346 11.45 -21.33 -39.32
C TYR A 346 11.80 -20.01 -38.64
N ALA A 347 12.21 -20.05 -37.37
CA ALA A 347 12.43 -18.85 -36.55
C ALA A 347 13.49 -17.88 -37.12
N ILE A 348 14.48 -18.41 -37.85
CA ILE A 348 15.54 -17.62 -38.49
C ILE A 348 15.01 -16.58 -39.50
N TRP A 349 13.82 -16.80 -40.03
CA TRP A 349 13.23 -15.91 -41.05
C TRP A 349 12.26 -14.91 -40.49
N VAL A 350 11.86 -15.05 -39.21
CA VAL A 350 10.85 -14.18 -38.60
C VAL A 350 11.53 -13.13 -37.73
N ARG A 351 11.02 -11.90 -37.78
CA ARG A 351 11.49 -10.77 -37.00
C ARG A 351 10.30 -9.98 -36.45
N SER A 352 10.50 -9.28 -35.31
CA SER A 352 9.54 -8.32 -34.84
C SER A 352 9.24 -7.25 -35.90
N GLY A 353 7.98 -6.82 -35.96
CA GLY A 353 7.47 -5.91 -36.98
C GLY A 353 6.92 -6.60 -38.24
N MET A 354 7.07 -7.92 -38.40
CA MET A 354 6.49 -8.64 -39.54
C MET A 354 4.97 -8.79 -39.38
N VAL A 355 4.26 -8.72 -40.50
CA VAL A 355 2.83 -8.88 -40.59
C VAL A 355 2.46 -10.35 -40.62
N PHE A 356 1.44 -10.72 -39.88
CA PHE A 356 0.84 -12.05 -39.93
C PHE A 356 -0.65 -11.98 -40.29
N ARG A 357 -1.15 -13.07 -40.83
CA ARG A 357 -2.57 -13.34 -41.04
C ARG A 357 -2.92 -14.60 -40.28
N ALA A 358 -3.98 -14.54 -39.47
CA ALA A 358 -4.44 -15.68 -38.69
C ALA A 358 -5.90 -15.98 -38.98
N SER A 359 -6.24 -17.26 -39.09
CA SER A 359 -7.58 -17.77 -39.35
C SER A 359 -7.88 -18.94 -38.42
N SER A 360 -9.14 -19.27 -38.24
CA SER A 360 -9.54 -20.41 -37.40
C SER A 360 -8.94 -21.72 -37.93
N LEU A 361 -8.45 -22.54 -37.03
CA LEU A 361 -7.81 -23.81 -37.38
C LEU A 361 -8.82 -24.74 -38.09
N GLY A 362 -8.45 -25.22 -39.26
CA GLY A 362 -9.29 -26.15 -40.04
C GLY A 362 -10.39 -25.52 -40.88
N ASN A 363 -10.57 -24.21 -40.85
CA ASN A 363 -11.58 -23.49 -41.62
C ASN A 363 -10.94 -22.67 -42.74
N ASN A 364 -11.66 -22.57 -43.88
CA ASN A 364 -11.21 -21.73 -44.99
C ASN A 364 -11.29 -20.24 -44.57
N PRO A 365 -10.19 -19.46 -44.68
CA PRO A 365 -10.18 -18.03 -44.36
C PRO A 365 -11.22 -17.21 -45.14
N ASP A 366 -11.57 -17.62 -46.31
CA ASP A 366 -12.54 -16.91 -47.16
C ASP A 366 -13.99 -17.11 -46.69
N ASP A 367 -14.29 -18.20 -45.96
CA ASP A 367 -15.62 -18.52 -45.46
C ASP A 367 -15.90 -17.99 -44.04
N HIS A 368 -14.87 -17.92 -43.18
CA HIS A 368 -15.01 -17.59 -41.77
C HIS A 368 -14.29 -16.31 -41.34
N GLY A 369 -13.49 -15.73 -42.24
CA GLY A 369 -12.72 -14.52 -41.95
C GLY A 369 -11.33 -14.80 -41.37
N TYR A 370 -10.60 -13.72 -41.18
CA TYR A 370 -9.24 -13.74 -40.66
C TYR A 370 -8.93 -12.46 -39.87
N VAL A 371 -7.90 -12.52 -39.08
CA VAL A 371 -7.29 -11.36 -38.43
C VAL A 371 -5.91 -11.10 -39.04
N THR A 372 -5.55 -9.83 -39.18
CA THR A 372 -4.20 -9.40 -39.51
C THR A 372 -3.59 -8.64 -38.36
N GLY A 373 -2.31 -8.84 -38.16
CA GLY A 373 -1.60 -8.21 -37.06
C GLY A 373 -0.10 -8.10 -37.34
N VAL A 374 0.61 -7.64 -36.31
CA VAL A 374 2.05 -7.43 -36.36
C VAL A 374 2.71 -8.16 -35.20
N ILE A 375 3.81 -8.83 -35.44
CA ILE A 375 4.62 -9.48 -34.39
C ILE A 375 5.31 -8.40 -33.56
N THR A 376 5.01 -8.36 -32.27
CA THR A 376 5.58 -7.38 -31.34
C THR A 376 6.75 -7.94 -30.54
N PHE A 377 6.71 -9.23 -30.21
CA PHE A 377 7.71 -9.89 -29.38
C PHE A 377 8.10 -11.25 -29.94
N ILE A 378 9.36 -11.64 -29.77
CA ILE A 378 9.90 -12.96 -30.09
C ILE A 378 10.76 -13.40 -28.92
N SER A 379 10.54 -14.62 -28.40
CA SER A 379 11.33 -15.17 -27.29
C SER A 379 12.80 -15.34 -27.72
N ALA A 380 13.74 -15.07 -26.81
CA ALA A 380 15.16 -15.21 -27.04
C ALA A 380 15.63 -16.68 -27.10
N SER A 381 14.84 -17.60 -26.53
CA SER A 381 15.15 -19.04 -26.49
C SER A 381 13.96 -19.87 -26.98
N SER A 382 14.29 -21.04 -27.57
CA SER A 382 13.28 -22.04 -27.92
C SER A 382 12.87 -22.84 -26.70
N GLN A 383 11.58 -23.18 -26.60
CA GLN A 383 11.01 -24.08 -25.61
C GLN A 383 10.60 -25.40 -26.28
N MET A 384 10.51 -26.47 -25.51
CA MET A 384 9.96 -27.73 -26.01
C MET A 384 8.44 -27.66 -25.90
N ASP A 385 7.77 -27.88 -27.00
CA ASP A 385 6.32 -28.01 -27.03
C ASP A 385 5.95 -29.43 -26.54
N GLU A 386 5.32 -29.52 -25.36
CA GLU A 386 5.02 -30.82 -24.73
C GLU A 386 4.16 -31.76 -25.58
N PRO A 387 3.12 -31.28 -26.30
CA PRO A 387 2.29 -32.14 -27.14
C PRO A 387 3.01 -32.70 -28.37
N THR A 388 3.87 -31.92 -29.00
CA THR A 388 4.53 -32.33 -30.29
C THR A 388 5.95 -32.82 -30.10
N GLY A 389 6.59 -32.49 -28.94
CA GLY A 389 8.02 -32.77 -28.71
C GLY A 389 8.97 -31.95 -29.56
N GLU A 390 8.47 -30.97 -30.32
CA GLU A 390 9.25 -30.10 -31.17
C GLU A 390 9.73 -28.84 -30.40
N ARG A 391 10.87 -28.29 -30.85
CA ARG A 391 11.31 -27.00 -30.33
C ARG A 391 10.61 -25.87 -31.06
N VAL A 392 9.95 -24.99 -30.29
CA VAL A 392 9.22 -23.84 -30.78
C VAL A 392 9.73 -22.54 -30.15
N TYR A 393 9.66 -21.45 -30.90
CA TYR A 393 9.81 -20.09 -30.37
C TYR A 393 8.44 -19.48 -30.15
N ARG A 394 8.26 -18.86 -28.98
CA ARG A 394 7.03 -18.10 -28.65
C ARG A 394 7.15 -16.68 -29.16
N MET A 395 6.07 -16.17 -29.72
CA MET A 395 5.96 -14.81 -30.23
C MET A 395 4.62 -14.23 -29.81
N LYS A 396 4.57 -12.92 -29.63
CA LYS A 396 3.31 -12.21 -29.41
C LYS A 396 2.96 -11.40 -30.65
N GLY A 397 1.71 -11.52 -31.08
CA GLY A 397 1.16 -10.81 -32.20
C GLY A 397 0.05 -9.86 -31.77
N GLU A 398 0.20 -8.57 -32.07
CA GLU A 398 -0.85 -7.56 -31.86
C GLU A 398 -1.82 -7.55 -33.04
N ILE A 399 -3.13 -7.65 -32.78
CA ILE A 399 -4.17 -7.60 -33.80
C ILE A 399 -4.35 -6.17 -34.28
N LYS A 400 -4.32 -5.93 -35.59
CA LYS A 400 -4.50 -4.59 -36.19
C LYS A 400 -5.84 -4.49 -36.95
N GLU A 401 -6.23 -5.52 -37.65
CA GLU A 401 -7.47 -5.52 -38.45
C GLU A 401 -8.15 -6.89 -38.34
N ILE A 402 -9.46 -6.87 -38.25
CA ILE A 402 -10.30 -8.05 -38.15
C ILE A 402 -11.25 -8.05 -39.35
N ARG A 403 -11.13 -9.06 -40.21
CA ARG A 403 -12.05 -9.30 -41.34
C ARG A 403 -12.85 -10.56 -41.08
N SER A 404 -14.10 -10.41 -40.69
CA SER A 404 -15.02 -11.52 -40.47
C SER A 404 -16.29 -11.33 -41.30
N LEU A 405 -16.89 -12.43 -41.74
CA LEU A 405 -18.11 -12.44 -42.58
C LEU A 405 -19.40 -12.37 -41.78
N GLY A 406 -19.35 -12.41 -40.43
CA GLY A 406 -20.52 -12.32 -39.55
C GLY A 406 -20.14 -12.18 -38.09
N LYS A 407 -21.14 -11.87 -37.25
CA LYS A 407 -20.93 -11.66 -35.80
C LYS A 407 -20.49 -12.95 -35.11
N GLU A 408 -21.11 -14.09 -35.42
CA GLU A 408 -20.74 -15.40 -34.84
C GLU A 408 -19.32 -15.82 -35.21
N SER A 409 -18.90 -15.62 -36.47
CA SER A 409 -17.53 -15.91 -36.92
C SER A 409 -16.52 -15.04 -36.20
N ARG A 410 -16.86 -13.76 -35.94
CA ARG A 410 -16.00 -12.84 -35.18
C ARG A 410 -15.84 -13.27 -33.74
N GLU A 411 -16.94 -13.58 -33.04
CA GLU A 411 -16.89 -14.04 -31.65
C GLU A 411 -16.10 -15.33 -31.49
N THR A 412 -16.27 -16.28 -32.42
CA THR A 412 -15.51 -17.54 -32.41
C THR A 412 -14.01 -17.33 -32.67
N LEU A 413 -13.68 -16.46 -33.63
CA LEU A 413 -12.31 -16.16 -34.00
C LEU A 413 -11.55 -15.44 -32.90
N LEU A 414 -12.21 -14.55 -32.15
CA LEU A 414 -11.62 -13.69 -31.14
C LEU A 414 -11.81 -14.19 -29.69
N ARG A 415 -12.41 -15.34 -29.52
CA ARG A 415 -12.61 -15.89 -28.18
C ARG A 415 -11.26 -16.29 -27.57
N PRO A 416 -10.89 -15.81 -26.39
CA PRO A 416 -9.69 -16.26 -25.68
C PRO A 416 -9.64 -17.79 -25.58
N GLY A 417 -8.49 -18.37 -25.89
CA GLY A 417 -8.31 -19.82 -25.99
C GLY A 417 -8.58 -20.42 -27.37
N SER A 418 -9.08 -19.64 -28.36
CA SER A 418 -9.28 -20.15 -29.73
C SER A 418 -7.95 -20.41 -30.42
N SER A 419 -7.82 -21.59 -31.02
CA SER A 419 -6.64 -21.98 -31.81
C SER A 419 -6.73 -21.46 -33.25
N LEU A 420 -5.65 -20.84 -33.69
CA LEU A 420 -5.54 -20.21 -35.00
C LEU A 420 -4.40 -20.83 -35.83
N SER A 421 -4.62 -20.93 -37.14
CA SER A 421 -3.55 -21.07 -38.09
C SER A 421 -2.99 -19.72 -38.48
N VAL A 422 -1.71 -19.52 -38.30
CA VAL A 422 -1.03 -18.22 -38.49
C VAL A 422 -0.04 -18.30 -39.65
N ASP A 423 -0.23 -17.41 -40.62
CA ASP A 423 0.64 -17.25 -41.76
C ASP A 423 1.46 -15.96 -41.62
N ILE A 424 2.77 -16.09 -41.36
CA ILE A 424 3.69 -14.96 -41.20
C ILE A 424 4.34 -14.65 -42.53
N ARG A 425 4.27 -13.37 -42.98
CA ARG A 425 4.98 -12.90 -44.18
C ARG A 425 6.44 -12.62 -43.84
N ALA A 426 7.30 -13.62 -44.17
CA ALA A 426 8.74 -13.57 -43.89
C ALA A 426 9.57 -12.88 -44.97
N GLY A 427 8.95 -12.16 -45.88
CA GLY A 427 9.58 -11.45 -47.00
C GLY A 427 9.08 -11.90 -48.36
N GLU A 428 9.70 -11.36 -49.41
CA GLU A 428 9.34 -11.65 -50.80
C GLU A 428 10.48 -12.49 -51.45
N ARG A 429 10.10 -13.52 -52.22
CA ARG A 429 11.00 -14.29 -53.02
C ARG A 429 10.61 -14.20 -54.51
N ARG A 430 11.61 -14.08 -55.41
CA ARG A 430 11.35 -14.14 -56.87
C ARG A 430 10.94 -15.56 -57.24
N LEU A 431 9.96 -15.68 -58.16
CA LEU A 431 9.43 -16.97 -58.61
C LEU A 431 10.53 -17.87 -59.20
N ILE A 432 11.52 -17.28 -59.87
CA ILE A 432 12.68 -17.98 -60.43
C ILE A 432 13.45 -18.81 -59.39
N ASN A 433 13.53 -18.33 -58.13
CA ASN A 433 14.25 -19.03 -57.06
C ASN A 433 13.54 -20.35 -56.66
N TYR A 434 12.21 -20.43 -56.77
CA TYR A 434 11.46 -21.67 -56.48
C TYR A 434 11.79 -22.74 -57.54
N LEU A 435 12.04 -22.32 -58.78
CA LEU A 435 12.35 -23.25 -59.86
C LEU A 435 13.80 -23.79 -59.78
N PHE A 436 14.75 -22.95 -59.32
CA PHE A 436 16.17 -23.30 -59.29
C PHE A 436 16.66 -23.82 -57.92
N ASP A 437 15.94 -23.56 -56.82
CA ASP A 437 16.32 -24.02 -55.46
C ASP A 437 16.54 -25.56 -55.38
N PRO A 438 15.67 -26.43 -55.94
CA PRO A 438 15.92 -27.87 -55.92
C PRO A 438 17.23 -28.26 -56.62
N VAL A 439 17.50 -27.62 -57.76
CA VAL A 439 18.70 -27.88 -58.56
C VAL A 439 19.98 -27.41 -57.88
N THR A 440 19.96 -26.20 -57.36
CA THR A 440 21.09 -25.60 -56.63
C THR A 440 21.39 -26.33 -55.32
N LYS A 441 20.35 -26.85 -54.62
CA LYS A 441 20.50 -27.65 -53.41
C LYS A 441 21.23 -28.98 -53.70
N TYR A 442 20.84 -29.68 -54.77
CA TYR A 442 21.53 -30.91 -55.19
C TYR A 442 22.97 -30.64 -55.59
N PHE A 443 23.27 -29.58 -56.32
CA PHE A 443 24.64 -29.23 -56.73
C PHE A 443 25.51 -28.86 -55.52
N ARG A 444 24.99 -28.12 -54.52
CA ARG A 444 25.75 -27.79 -53.32
C ARG A 444 26.06 -29.03 -52.47
N THR A 445 25.08 -29.95 -52.35
CA THR A 445 25.27 -31.19 -51.57
C THR A 445 26.22 -32.15 -52.27
N ALA A 446 26.21 -32.18 -53.60
CA ALA A 446 27.12 -33.05 -54.43
C ALA A 446 28.57 -32.53 -54.49
N LEU A 447 28.79 -31.22 -54.27
CA LEU A 447 30.11 -30.58 -54.30
C LEU A 447 30.72 -30.32 -52.94
N SER A 448 29.98 -30.56 -51.86
CA SER A 448 30.49 -30.49 -50.47
C SER A 448 30.90 -31.92 -50.05
N GLU A 449 32.18 -32.20 -50.01
CA GLU A 449 32.72 -33.38 -49.34
C GLU A 449 32.39 -33.28 -47.84
N PRO A 450 31.88 -34.34 -47.19
CA PRO A 450 31.74 -34.37 -45.74
C PRO A 450 33.13 -34.34 -45.11
N SER A 451 33.45 -33.25 -44.38
CA SER A 451 34.60 -33.16 -43.48
C SER A 451 34.31 -33.87 -42.18
#